data_476b6384ccf56833dcc5734201dd6fe4
#
_entry.id   476b6384ccf56833dcc5734201dd6fe4
#
_cell.length_a   1.000
_cell.length_b   1.000
_cell.length_c   1.000
_cell.angle_alpha   90.00
_cell.angle_beta   90.00
_cell.angle_gamma   90.00
#
_symmetry.space_group_name_H-M   'P 1'
#
loop_
_entity.id
_entity.type
_entity.pdbx_description
1 polymer ?
#
loop_
_entity_poly.entity_id
_entity_poly.type
_entity_poly.pdbx_seq_one_letter_code
_entity_poly.pdbx_strand_id
1 'polypeptide(L)' 'KCLNRFIGVMLDRFGSSLRLFPADNEHFYLDVDVVVSPQFFSWVFSLEGDVRIVNPPEVCEAFEKQIHKFID' A
#
# COMPACT_ATOMS: atom_id res chain seq x y z
N LYS A 1 2.08 2.82 4.58
CA LYS A 1 2.54 2.32 5.88
C LYS A 1 2.31 0.82 5.97
N CYS A 2 3.35 0.08 6.26
CA CYS A 2 3.33 -1.38 6.20
C CYS A 2 3.87 -1.96 7.50
N LEU A 3 3.32 -3.12 7.90
CA LEU A 3 3.95 -3.91 8.95
C LEU A 3 5.29 -4.44 8.47
N ASN A 4 6.27 -4.53 9.36
CA ASN A 4 7.65 -4.92 9.01
C ASN A 4 7.73 -6.30 8.35
N ARG A 5 6.83 -7.21 8.67
CA ARG A 5 6.82 -8.55 8.04
C ARG A 5 6.60 -8.52 6.53
N PHE A 6 6.13 -7.39 5.99
CA PHE A 6 5.89 -7.26 4.55
C PHE A 6 7.07 -6.74 3.76
N ILE A 7 8.23 -6.51 4.40
CA ILE A 7 9.43 -6.03 3.69
C ILE A 7 9.78 -6.96 2.52
N GLY A 8 9.81 -8.26 2.76
CA GLY A 8 10.11 -9.23 1.71
C GLY A 8 9.10 -9.21 0.57
N VAL A 9 7.82 -9.11 0.90
CA VAL A 9 6.74 -9.02 -0.10
C VAL A 9 6.91 -7.77 -0.97
N MET A 10 7.24 -6.64 -0.35
CA MET A 10 7.42 -5.38 -1.06
C MET A 10 8.65 -5.42 -1.97
N LEU A 11 9.75 -6.00 -1.50
CA LEU A 11 10.96 -6.18 -2.31
C LEU A 11 10.69 -7.07 -3.52
N ASP A 12 9.95 -8.16 -3.32
CA ASP A 12 9.59 -9.08 -4.41
C ASP A 12 8.70 -8.39 -5.44
N ARG A 13 7.77 -7.57 -4.99
CA ARG A 13 6.79 -6.91 -5.87
C ARG A 13 7.39 -5.73 -6.64
N PHE A 14 8.17 -4.89 -5.96
CA PHE A 14 8.61 -3.61 -6.50
C PHE A 14 10.10 -3.57 -6.82
N GLY A 15 10.85 -4.56 -6.36
CA GLY A 15 12.28 -4.64 -6.64
C GLY A 15 13.06 -3.48 -6.06
N SER A 16 14.09 -3.05 -6.77
CA SER A 16 15.01 -2.02 -6.30
C SER A 16 14.50 -0.59 -6.50
N SER A 17 13.31 -0.41 -7.07
CA SER A 17 12.75 0.93 -7.32
C SER A 17 12.08 1.54 -6.10
N LEU A 18 11.96 0.80 -5.01
CA LEU A 18 11.32 1.28 -3.79
C LEU A 18 12.29 1.97 -2.84
N ARG A 19 11.76 2.83 -1.98
CA ARG A 19 12.50 3.43 -0.88
C ARG A 19 11.77 3.13 0.42
N LEU A 20 12.54 2.75 1.45
CA LEU A 20 11.99 2.37 2.74
C LEU A 20 12.41 3.39 3.80
N PHE A 21 11.47 3.75 4.67
CA PHE A 21 11.69 4.67 5.78
C PHE A 21 11.11 4.07 7.06
N PRO A 22 11.82 4.13 8.18
CA PRO A 22 11.25 3.67 9.46
C PRO A 22 10.03 4.49 9.83
N ALA A 23 8.99 3.84 10.37
CA ALA A 23 7.83 4.53 10.92
C ALA A 23 7.79 4.39 12.44
N ASP A 24 7.81 3.15 12.91
CA ASP A 24 7.88 2.82 14.34
C ASP A 24 8.49 1.43 14.50
N ASN A 25 8.41 0.84 15.69
CA ASN A 25 9.03 -0.46 15.96
C ASN A 25 8.43 -1.60 15.13
N GLU A 26 7.21 -1.45 14.65
CA GLU A 26 6.47 -2.50 13.96
C GLU A 26 6.19 -2.18 12.49
N HIS A 27 6.42 -0.93 12.07
CA HIS A 27 6.00 -0.45 10.76
C HIS A 27 7.12 0.28 10.03
N PHE A 28 7.01 0.30 8.71
CA PHE A 28 7.83 1.12 7.84
C PHE A 28 6.96 1.84 6.82
N TYR A 29 7.49 2.93 6.26
CA TYR A 29 6.88 3.59 5.11
C TYR A 29 7.57 3.12 3.85
N LEU A 30 6.79 2.92 2.81
CA LEU A 30 7.27 2.56 1.48
C LEU A 30 6.94 3.71 0.53
N ASP A 31 7.96 4.15 -0.21
CA ASP A 31 7.79 5.11 -1.29
C ASP A 31 8.14 4.42 -2.59
N VAL A 32 7.19 4.33 -3.50
CA VAL A 32 7.36 3.60 -4.75
C VAL A 32 6.43 4.19 -5.81
N ASP A 33 6.90 4.22 -7.05
CA ASP A 33 6.08 4.60 -8.20
C ASP A 33 5.29 3.40 -8.68
N VAL A 34 3.96 3.54 -8.70
CA VAL A 34 3.08 2.47 -9.14
C VAL A 34 2.04 3.01 -10.13
N VAL A 35 1.55 2.14 -10.98
CA VAL A 35 0.37 2.43 -11.77
C VAL A 35 -0.85 2.22 -10.87
N VAL A 36 -1.54 3.31 -10.56
CA VAL A 36 -2.74 3.28 -9.73
C VAL A 36 -3.88 2.71 -10.57
N SER A 37 -4.39 1.57 -10.19
CA SER A 37 -5.39 0.82 -10.94
C SER A 37 -6.28 0.03 -10.00
N PRO A 38 -7.46 -0.45 -10.45
CA PRO A 38 -8.28 -1.35 -9.64
C PRO A 38 -7.53 -2.59 -9.19
N GLN A 39 -6.63 -3.13 -10.01
CA GLN A 39 -5.82 -4.29 -9.66
C GLN A 39 -4.85 -3.97 -8.52
N PHE A 40 -4.21 -2.81 -8.56
CA PHE A 40 -3.34 -2.36 -7.47
C PHE A 40 -4.13 -2.24 -6.17
N PHE A 41 -5.28 -1.59 -6.22
CA PHE A 41 -6.14 -1.41 -5.05
C PHE A 41 -6.62 -2.75 -4.49
N SER A 42 -6.98 -3.68 -5.36
CA SER A 42 -7.41 -5.02 -4.94
C SER A 42 -6.27 -5.74 -4.21
N TRP A 43 -5.05 -5.60 -4.71
CA TRP A 43 -3.89 -6.19 -4.07
C TRP A 43 -3.66 -5.60 -2.67
N VAL A 44 -3.71 -4.27 -2.54
CA VAL A 44 -3.58 -3.61 -1.23
C VAL A 44 -4.68 -4.08 -0.28
N PHE A 45 -5.92 -4.12 -0.77
CA PHE A 45 -7.06 -4.57 0.03
C PHE A 45 -6.87 -6.01 0.53
N SER A 46 -6.26 -6.88 -0.28
CA SER A 46 -6.02 -8.28 0.07
C SER A 46 -5.06 -8.45 1.25
N LEU A 47 -4.34 -7.41 1.63
CA LEU A 47 -3.39 -7.44 2.74
C LEU A 47 -4.03 -7.07 4.08
N GLU A 48 -5.36 -7.00 4.12
CA GLU A 48 -6.18 -6.94 5.34
C GLU A 48 -5.90 -5.76 6.26
N GLY A 49 -5.47 -4.63 5.68
CA GLY A 49 -5.18 -3.43 6.46
C GLY A 49 -3.78 -3.39 7.07
N ASP A 50 -2.98 -4.42 6.88
CA ASP A 50 -1.59 -4.45 7.36
C ASP A 50 -0.67 -3.59 6.49
N VAL A 51 -1.15 -3.22 5.31
CA VAL A 51 -0.52 -2.28 4.39
C VAL A 51 -1.55 -1.20 4.07
N ARG A 52 -1.21 0.06 4.31
CA ARG A 52 -2.13 1.18 4.14
C ARG A 52 -1.53 2.23 3.22
N ILE A 53 -2.37 2.76 2.34
CA ILE A 53 -2.00 3.90 1.51
C ILE A 53 -2.14 5.16 2.36
N VAL A 54 -1.06 5.91 2.50
CA VAL A 54 -1.06 7.14 3.32
C VAL A 54 -0.87 8.40 2.50
N ASN A 55 -0.33 8.28 1.29
CA ASN A 55 -0.10 9.40 0.37
C ASN A 55 -0.08 8.91 -1.07
N PRO A 56 -0.36 9.76 -2.02
CA PRO A 56 -0.93 11.12 -1.87
C PRO A 56 -2.44 11.06 -1.55
N PRO A 57 -3.03 12.16 -1.08
CA PRO A 57 -4.44 12.17 -0.69
C PRO A 57 -5.40 11.72 -1.78
N GLU A 58 -5.16 12.09 -3.02
CA GLU A 58 -6.04 11.71 -4.14
C GLU A 58 -6.03 10.20 -4.39
N VAL A 59 -4.92 9.52 -4.11
CA VAL A 59 -4.85 8.06 -4.21
C VAL A 59 -5.59 7.42 -3.05
N CYS A 60 -5.47 7.97 -1.85
CA CYS A 60 -6.22 7.50 -0.69
C CYS A 60 -7.73 7.60 -0.93
N GLU A 61 -8.19 8.72 -1.48
CA GLU A 61 -9.59 8.92 -1.82
C GLU A 61 -10.07 7.94 -2.88
N ALA A 62 -9.26 7.69 -3.90
CA ALA A 62 -9.61 6.76 -4.97
C ALA A 62 -9.72 5.33 -4.42
N PHE A 63 -8.84 4.95 -3.52
CA PHE A 63 -8.88 3.65 -2.86
C PHE A 63 -10.15 3.51 -2.02
N GLU A 64 -10.48 4.54 -1.25
CA GLU A 64 -11.68 4.59 -0.43
C GLU A 64 -12.94 4.41 -1.29
N LYS A 65 -13.03 5.11 -2.41
CA LYS A 65 -14.15 4.96 -3.35
C LYS A 65 -14.25 3.54 -3.90
N GLN A 66 -13.12 2.91 -4.18
CA GLN A 66 -13.08 1.53 -4.65
C GLN A 66 -13.66 0.59 -3.61
N ILE A 67 -13.27 0.76 -2.35
CA ILE A 67 -13.79 -0.05 -1.24
C ILE A 67 -15.30 0.13 -1.10
N HIS A 68 -15.79 1.36 -1.17
CA HIS A 68 -17.22 1.65 -1.01
C HIS A 68 -18.09 0.96 -2.06
N LYS A 69 -17.55 0.66 -3.23
CA LYS A 69 -18.28 -0.08 -4.27
C LYS A 69 -18.63 -1.51 -3.85
N PHE A 70 -17.94 -2.06 -2.86
CA PHE A 70 -18.19 -3.41 -2.37
C PHE A 70 -19.15 -3.47 -1.20
N ILE A 71 -19.53 -2.33 -0.64
CA ILE A 71 -20.32 -2.28 0.60
C ILE A 71 -21.77 -1.89 0.35
N ASP A 72 -22.07 -1.27 -0.74
CA ASP A 72 -23.44 -0.82 -1.08
C ASP A 72 -24.27 -1.92 -1.68
#